data_ed05fd2a153e6e8a9a7417865b5fd275
#
_entry.id   ed05fd2a153e6e8a9a7417865b5fd275
#
_cell.length_a   1.000
_cell.length_b   1.000
_cell.length_c   1.000
_cell.angle_alpha   90.00
_cell.angle_beta   90.00
_cell.angle_gamma   90.00
#
_symmetry.space_group_name_H-M   'P 1'
#
loop_
_entity.id
_entity.type
_entity.pdbx_description
1 polymer ?
#
loop_
_entity_poly.entity_id
_entity_poly.type
_entity_poly.pdbx_seq_one_letter_code
_entity_poly.pdbx_strand_id
1 'polypeptide(L)'
;MLLTLENVSFGYDDKRILEEVNFTVSEGERIGLIGPNGEGKTTLLRLMAGTLDPDGGKVLKKSGLKIGYLEQNGGLESERTVFAEMQAVFADVQRAMDAQREIAAQMAAEREGSDAFRALAARYEQLDKLIAARDGYNADVRIRTVLGGMGFASMYEQKISAMSGGEKTRLKLCRLLLEQPDILFLDEPTNHLDVPTLFWLESYLKSYRGAIFTVSHDRYFLDATVGKIFELENRRVRAFRGNYSKYKQLKAEQYEHDLREYEKQQEEISALEDYVARNIVRATTARSAQSRVKKLESMERLEKPVPPPTPPVFAFETEEKSEERTLAVEGLELSAGEKKLLSNASFEVRRGDKIAVVGENGAGKSTLIRALVGRRSPAVRWGRYTRIGYYDQENADLDPDETVLGALWHRHTAMSQTQARALLARAKLGAEDMEKKVRSLSGGERAKLALVLLEAQRANVLVLDEPTNHLDLQARESLEAALRDFAGTLLFVSHDRYFIAALADKIVELEGGALTVYPFGYAAYTDAKQAAAVQAEAQAKAEKAEERAARRESSYRSKAERAEEAKRKQLLKQTEADIAAAEEQIEALNAAIARPEVAADYRRMNEACAALDALHARLDALYEQYEKLI
;
A
#
# COMPACT_ATOMS: atom_id res chain seq x y z
N MET A 1 11.88 8.60 23.26
CA MET A 1 10.53 9.01 23.65
C MET A 1 10.09 10.15 22.77
N LEU A 2 9.03 9.96 21.98
CA LEU A 2 8.51 10.96 21.05
C LEU A 2 7.27 11.65 21.60
N LEU A 3 6.37 10.87 22.20
CA LEU A 3 5.07 11.35 22.67
C LEU A 3 4.63 10.55 23.90
N THR A 4 4.04 11.22 24.90
CA THR A 4 3.49 10.61 26.12
C THR A 4 2.12 11.19 26.44
N LEU A 5 1.18 10.33 26.77
CA LEU A 5 -0.11 10.69 27.34
C LEU A 5 -0.06 10.45 28.85
N GLU A 6 -0.47 11.43 29.62
CA GLU A 6 -0.55 11.36 31.09
C GLU A 6 -1.97 11.68 31.54
N ASN A 7 -2.70 10.65 32.01
CA ASN A 7 -4.07 10.72 32.52
C ASN A 7 -5.04 11.43 31.56
N VAL A 8 -4.88 11.20 30.25
CA VAL A 8 -5.67 11.88 29.24
C VAL A 8 -7.10 11.37 29.26
N SER A 9 -8.04 12.33 29.41
CA SER A 9 -9.48 12.08 29.36
C SER A 9 -10.14 13.04 28.38
N PHE A 10 -11.16 12.54 27.66
CA PHE A 10 -11.89 13.32 26.66
C PHE A 10 -13.33 12.83 26.47
N GLY A 11 -14.24 13.76 26.21
CA GLY A 11 -15.64 13.46 25.87
C GLY A 11 -16.22 14.42 24.84
N TYR A 12 -17.32 14.04 24.23
CA TYR A 12 -18.16 14.94 23.43
C TYR A 12 -19.45 15.18 24.19
N ASP A 13 -19.77 16.44 24.46
CA ASP A 13 -20.92 16.86 25.28
C ASP A 13 -20.93 16.08 26.62
N ASP A 14 -21.98 15.34 26.91
CA ASP A 14 -22.12 14.54 28.13
C ASP A 14 -21.54 13.12 28.04
N LYS A 15 -21.05 12.71 26.87
CA LYS A 15 -20.54 11.34 26.65
C LYS A 15 -19.02 11.29 26.76
N ARG A 16 -18.49 10.70 27.84
CA ARG A 16 -17.06 10.39 27.94
C ARG A 16 -16.66 9.30 26.96
N ILE A 17 -15.55 9.54 26.23
CA ILE A 17 -14.99 8.64 25.22
C ILE A 17 -13.67 8.02 25.70
N LEU A 18 -12.82 8.79 26.39
CA LEU A 18 -11.53 8.34 26.91
C LEU A 18 -11.44 8.70 28.39
N GLU A 19 -10.84 7.79 29.18
CA GLU A 19 -10.72 7.95 30.63
C GLU A 19 -9.33 7.50 31.09
N GLU A 20 -8.58 8.45 31.66
CA GLU A 20 -7.26 8.23 32.28
C GLU A 20 -6.27 7.44 31.39
N VAL A 21 -6.20 7.79 30.11
CA VAL A 21 -5.32 7.12 29.16
C VAL A 21 -3.86 7.47 29.43
N ASN A 22 -3.03 6.44 29.65
CA ASN A 22 -1.63 6.56 29.97
C ASN A 22 -0.79 5.65 29.07
N PHE A 23 0.07 6.18 28.22
CA PHE A 23 1.09 5.44 27.50
C PHE A 23 2.13 6.35 26.85
N THR A 24 3.23 5.73 26.40
CA THR A 24 4.34 6.43 25.72
C THR A 24 4.62 5.77 24.39
N VAL A 25 4.95 6.60 23.38
CA VAL A 25 5.43 6.19 22.08
C VAL A 25 6.91 6.55 21.93
N SER A 26 7.73 5.56 21.60
CA SER A 26 9.19 5.68 21.44
C SER A 26 9.59 5.72 19.96
N GLU A 27 10.84 6.11 19.67
CA GLU A 27 11.39 6.11 18.31
C GLU A 27 11.40 4.68 17.73
N GLY A 28 10.98 4.54 16.47
CA GLY A 28 10.95 3.27 15.76
C GLY A 28 9.89 2.28 16.24
N GLU A 29 9.08 2.60 17.25
CA GLU A 29 7.98 1.73 17.66
C GLU A 29 6.92 1.62 16.55
N ARG A 30 6.36 0.43 16.43
CA ARG A 30 5.26 0.11 15.51
C ARG A 30 4.07 -0.39 16.31
N ILE A 31 3.06 0.46 16.41
CA ILE A 31 1.92 0.29 17.31
C ILE A 31 0.64 0.21 16.49
N GLY A 32 -0.15 -0.84 16.72
CA GLY A 32 -1.51 -0.97 16.21
C GLY A 32 -2.52 -0.60 17.30
N LEU A 33 -3.49 0.26 16.99
CA LEU A 33 -4.62 0.56 17.86
C LEU A 33 -5.86 -0.17 17.35
N ILE A 34 -6.44 -1.00 18.19
CA ILE A 34 -7.64 -1.77 17.89
C ILE A 34 -8.72 -1.52 18.93
N GLY A 35 -9.96 -1.87 18.59
CA GLY A 35 -11.13 -1.72 19.45
C GLY A 35 -12.42 -1.65 18.63
N PRO A 36 -13.60 -1.78 19.26
CA PRO A 36 -14.88 -1.66 18.58
C PRO A 36 -15.05 -0.32 17.87
N ASN A 37 -15.97 -0.26 16.90
CA ASN A 37 -16.31 0.98 16.24
C ASN A 37 -17.04 1.90 17.22
N GLY A 38 -16.71 3.21 17.17
CA GLY A 38 -17.30 4.22 18.06
C GLY A 38 -16.63 4.39 19.45
N GLU A 39 -15.64 3.54 19.80
CA GLU A 39 -14.92 3.64 21.08
C GLU A 39 -13.93 4.82 21.16
N GLY A 40 -13.70 5.56 20.08
CA GLY A 40 -12.84 6.77 20.12
C GLY A 40 -11.43 6.58 19.58
N LYS A 41 -11.16 5.56 18.75
CA LYS A 41 -9.84 5.34 18.10
C LYS A 41 -9.34 6.58 17.35
N THR A 42 -10.17 7.12 16.45
CA THR A 42 -9.86 8.34 15.69
C THR A 42 -9.72 9.56 16.61
N THR A 43 -10.52 9.65 17.69
CA THR A 43 -10.42 10.72 18.68
C THR A 43 -9.06 10.68 19.39
N LEU A 44 -8.59 9.49 19.78
CA LEU A 44 -7.28 9.32 20.38
C LEU A 44 -6.15 9.74 19.41
N LEU A 45 -6.23 9.38 18.14
CA LEU A 45 -5.28 9.84 17.11
C LEU A 45 -5.27 11.36 16.97
N ARG A 46 -6.44 12.01 16.99
CA ARG A 46 -6.56 13.47 16.89
C ARG A 46 -5.96 14.18 18.10
N LEU A 47 -6.17 13.66 19.31
CA LEU A 47 -5.53 14.18 20.54
C LEU A 47 -4.00 14.06 20.47
N MET A 48 -3.49 12.91 20.02
CA MET A 48 -2.06 12.69 19.83
C MET A 48 -1.48 13.60 18.75
N ALA A 49 -2.19 13.80 17.64
CA ALA A 49 -1.80 14.72 16.57
C ALA A 49 -1.80 16.18 17.05
N GLY A 50 -2.67 16.53 18.01
CA GLY A 50 -2.87 17.90 18.52
C GLY A 50 -3.88 18.69 17.71
N THR A 51 -4.79 18.00 17.03
CA THR A 51 -5.97 18.60 16.37
C THR A 51 -7.17 18.70 17.31
N LEU A 52 -7.10 18.04 18.47
CA LEU A 52 -8.03 18.15 19.58
C LEU A 52 -7.23 18.34 20.88
N ASP A 53 -7.79 19.12 21.81
CA ASP A 53 -7.25 19.27 23.15
C ASP A 53 -7.95 18.31 24.12
N PRO A 54 -7.25 17.70 25.10
CA PRO A 54 -7.87 16.83 26.09
C PRO A 54 -8.64 17.65 27.15
N ASP A 55 -9.75 17.10 27.66
CA ASP A 55 -10.51 17.70 28.79
C ASP A 55 -9.76 17.56 30.12
N GLY A 56 -8.94 16.52 30.26
CA GLY A 56 -8.09 16.26 31.43
C GLY A 56 -6.79 15.57 31.04
N GLY A 57 -5.79 15.72 31.90
CA GLY A 57 -4.46 15.17 31.63
C GLY A 57 -3.63 16.01 30.69
N LYS A 58 -2.57 15.41 30.12
CA LYS A 58 -1.64 16.12 29.21
C LYS A 58 -1.10 15.21 28.11
N VAL A 59 -0.88 15.79 26.93
CA VAL A 59 -0.16 15.16 25.82
C VAL A 59 1.19 15.85 25.66
N LEU A 60 2.25 15.18 26.07
CA LEU A 60 3.63 15.66 26.02
C LEU A 60 4.29 15.24 24.71
N LYS A 61 4.86 16.17 23.97
CA LYS A 61 5.54 15.95 22.68
C LYS A 61 6.99 16.39 22.76
N LYS A 62 7.89 15.62 22.13
CA LYS A 62 9.30 16.02 21.95
C LYS A 62 9.36 17.36 21.18
N SER A 63 10.24 18.26 21.59
CA SER A 63 10.43 19.54 20.88
C SER A 63 10.86 19.28 19.43
N GLY A 64 10.20 19.98 18.47
CA GLY A 64 10.49 19.84 17.04
C GLY A 64 9.97 18.54 16.42
N LEU A 65 9.15 17.74 17.09
CA LEU A 65 8.56 16.50 16.59
C LEU A 65 7.71 16.76 15.34
N LYS A 66 8.08 16.10 14.25
CA LYS A 66 7.29 16.09 13.00
C LYS A 66 6.29 14.95 13.02
N ILE A 67 5.02 15.29 12.96
CA ILE A 67 3.90 14.36 12.96
C ILE A 67 3.27 14.35 11.57
N GLY A 68 3.14 13.17 10.97
CA GLY A 68 2.33 12.94 9.77
C GLY A 68 1.03 12.27 10.17
N TYR A 69 -0.11 12.79 9.72
CA TYR A 69 -1.41 12.23 10.04
C TYR A 69 -2.26 12.00 8.79
N LEU A 70 -2.57 10.72 8.54
CA LEU A 70 -3.54 10.29 7.53
C LEU A 70 -4.89 10.10 8.23
N GLU A 71 -5.81 10.99 7.98
CA GLU A 71 -7.20 10.89 8.44
C GLU A 71 -8.01 9.97 7.53
N GLN A 72 -8.99 9.27 8.09
CA GLN A 72 -9.84 8.32 7.37
C GLN A 72 -10.53 8.92 6.13
N ASN A 73 -11.02 10.16 6.21
CA ASN A 73 -11.71 10.87 5.13
C ASN A 73 -10.94 12.09 4.60
N GLY A 74 -9.64 12.19 4.86
CA GLY A 74 -8.82 13.33 4.52
C GLY A 74 -8.11 13.19 3.18
N GLY A 75 -8.76 13.47 2.05
CA GLY A 75 -8.13 13.52 0.74
C GLY A 75 -7.22 14.74 0.55
N LEU A 76 -6.30 14.66 -0.41
CA LEU A 76 -5.47 15.78 -0.84
C LEU A 76 -6.25 16.65 -1.83
N GLU A 77 -6.41 17.94 -1.51
CA GLU A 77 -7.01 18.92 -2.42
C GLU A 77 -5.93 19.80 -3.02
N SER A 78 -5.78 19.78 -4.33
CA SER A 78 -4.81 20.58 -5.08
C SER A 78 -5.21 20.67 -6.54
N GLU A 79 -4.87 21.79 -7.20
CA GLU A 79 -5.02 21.96 -8.64
C GLU A 79 -3.79 21.48 -9.45
N ARG A 80 -2.75 21.03 -8.77
CA ARG A 80 -1.53 20.51 -9.38
C ARG A 80 -1.74 19.12 -9.96
N THR A 81 -0.80 18.70 -10.80
CA THR A 81 -0.68 17.31 -11.21
C THR A 81 -0.12 16.45 -10.08
N VAL A 82 -0.37 15.14 -10.14
CA VAL A 82 0.12 14.15 -9.16
C VAL A 82 1.64 14.29 -8.94
N PHE A 83 2.41 14.35 -10.02
CA PHE A 83 3.87 14.42 -9.93
C PHE A 83 4.34 15.77 -9.36
N ALA A 84 3.76 16.89 -9.81
CA ALA A 84 4.10 18.22 -9.34
C ALA A 84 3.79 18.42 -7.84
N GLU A 85 2.73 17.82 -7.33
CA GLU A 85 2.41 17.84 -5.90
C GLU A 85 3.43 17.06 -5.06
N MET A 86 3.91 15.91 -5.57
CA MET A 86 4.97 15.16 -4.89
C MET A 86 6.32 15.87 -4.96
N GLN A 87 6.63 16.56 -6.05
CA GLN A 87 7.82 17.41 -6.15
C GLN A 87 7.81 18.55 -5.13
N ALA A 88 6.63 19.11 -4.84
CA ALA A 88 6.51 20.19 -3.84
C ALA A 88 6.97 19.78 -2.43
N VAL A 89 6.97 18.49 -2.10
CA VAL A 89 7.54 17.97 -0.84
C VAL A 89 9.04 18.25 -0.73
N PHE A 90 9.73 18.32 -1.87
CA PHE A 90 11.17 18.56 -1.96
C PHE A 90 11.52 20.01 -2.39
N ALA A 91 10.57 20.95 -2.26
CA ALA A 91 10.78 22.33 -2.68
C ALA A 91 11.91 23.04 -1.90
N ASP A 92 12.17 22.67 -0.67
CA ASP A 92 13.31 23.12 0.13
C ASP A 92 14.63 22.60 -0.41
N VAL A 93 14.66 21.33 -0.80
CA VAL A 93 15.83 20.68 -1.42
C VAL A 93 16.11 21.28 -2.80
N GLN A 94 15.07 21.49 -3.61
CA GLN A 94 15.23 22.09 -4.94
C GLN A 94 15.82 23.50 -4.84
N ARG A 95 15.30 24.33 -3.93
CA ARG A 95 15.87 25.66 -3.66
C ARG A 95 17.32 25.58 -3.18
N ALA A 96 17.66 24.59 -2.34
CA ALA A 96 19.03 24.38 -1.90
C ALA A 96 19.96 23.97 -3.06
N MET A 97 19.49 23.11 -3.97
CA MET A 97 20.25 22.71 -5.17
C MET A 97 20.47 23.87 -6.13
N ASP A 98 19.46 24.72 -6.33
CA ASP A 98 19.57 25.89 -7.19
C ASP A 98 20.56 26.92 -6.57
N ALA A 99 20.46 27.18 -5.27
CA ALA A 99 21.42 28.04 -4.55
C ALA A 99 22.84 27.45 -4.56
N GLN A 100 22.99 26.12 -4.48
CA GLN A 100 24.29 25.45 -4.58
C GLN A 100 24.91 25.65 -5.97
N ARG A 101 24.12 25.60 -7.06
CA ARG A 101 24.59 25.89 -8.43
C ARG A 101 25.05 27.34 -8.58
N GLU A 102 24.28 28.30 -8.03
CA GLU A 102 24.66 29.72 -8.04
C GLU A 102 25.96 29.97 -7.28
N ILE A 103 26.11 29.38 -6.10
CA ILE A 103 27.34 29.48 -5.31
C ILE A 103 28.53 28.86 -6.05
N ALA A 104 28.35 27.70 -6.69
CA ALA A 104 29.41 27.08 -7.49
C ALA A 104 29.88 27.97 -8.65
N ALA A 105 28.92 28.67 -9.32
CA ALA A 105 29.28 29.66 -10.37
C ALA A 105 30.02 30.87 -9.81
N GLN A 106 29.63 31.36 -8.62
CA GLN A 106 30.35 32.46 -7.94
C GLN A 106 31.74 32.02 -7.49
N MET A 107 31.91 30.81 -6.94
CA MET A 107 33.22 30.26 -6.56
C MET A 107 34.17 30.14 -7.75
N ALA A 108 33.67 29.79 -8.94
CA ALA A 108 34.47 29.70 -10.16
C ALA A 108 34.99 31.07 -10.65
N ALA A 109 34.35 32.18 -10.28
CA ALA A 109 34.75 33.55 -10.60
C ALA A 109 35.69 34.16 -9.55
N GLU A 110 35.79 33.60 -8.36
CA GLU A 110 36.60 34.10 -7.24
C GLU A 110 38.00 33.48 -7.23
N ARG A 111 38.96 34.21 -6.64
CA ARG A 111 40.34 33.71 -6.47
C ARG A 111 40.36 32.66 -5.36
N GLU A 112 40.87 31.47 -5.68
CA GLU A 112 41.03 30.37 -4.73
C GLU A 112 41.83 30.81 -3.47
N GLY A 113 41.28 30.52 -2.29
CA GLY A 113 41.86 30.89 -1.00
C GLY A 113 41.55 32.32 -0.50
N SER A 114 40.79 33.13 -1.24
CA SER A 114 40.29 34.43 -0.75
C SER A 114 39.26 34.22 0.38
N ASP A 115 39.04 35.25 1.21
CA ASP A 115 38.04 35.20 2.28
C ASP A 115 36.62 35.05 1.70
N ALA A 116 36.34 35.64 0.55
CA ALA A 116 35.11 35.46 -0.20
C ALA A 116 34.92 34.01 -0.64
N PHE A 117 35.96 33.38 -1.20
CA PHE A 117 35.93 31.96 -1.59
C PHE A 117 35.64 31.04 -0.39
N ARG A 118 36.29 31.30 0.77
CA ARG A 118 36.08 30.50 2.00
C ARG A 118 34.64 30.63 2.52
N ALA A 119 34.05 31.82 2.48
CA ALA A 119 32.68 32.05 2.88
C ALA A 119 31.69 31.32 1.95
N LEU A 120 31.92 31.37 0.63
CA LEU A 120 31.09 30.64 -0.35
C LEU A 120 31.24 29.12 -0.18
N ALA A 121 32.45 28.61 0.05
CA ALA A 121 32.69 27.18 0.30
C ALA A 121 31.97 26.66 1.56
N ALA A 122 32.00 27.43 2.66
CA ALA A 122 31.27 27.07 3.88
C ALA A 122 29.76 27.02 3.64
N ARG A 123 29.21 27.95 2.85
CA ARG A 123 27.78 27.96 2.51
C ARG A 123 27.40 26.82 1.56
N TYR A 124 28.26 26.49 0.61
CA TYR A 124 28.10 25.32 -0.27
C TYR A 124 28.01 24.02 0.55
N GLU A 125 28.91 23.83 1.51
CA GLU A 125 28.93 22.66 2.38
C GLU A 125 27.66 22.56 3.26
N GLN A 126 27.14 23.69 3.76
CA GLN A 126 25.87 23.70 4.51
C GLN A 126 24.70 23.26 3.65
N LEU A 127 24.61 23.73 2.40
CA LEU A 127 23.57 23.32 1.46
C LEU A 127 23.73 21.85 1.08
N ASP A 128 24.95 21.37 0.85
CA ASP A 128 25.23 19.97 0.54
C ASP A 128 24.77 19.04 1.68
N LYS A 129 25.06 19.40 2.94
CA LYS A 129 24.58 18.69 4.12
C LYS A 129 23.04 18.64 4.19
N LEU A 130 22.36 19.73 3.84
CA LEU A 130 20.88 19.77 3.80
C LEU A 130 20.33 18.86 2.70
N ILE A 131 20.92 18.93 1.49
CA ILE A 131 20.52 18.10 0.35
C ILE A 131 20.76 16.62 0.67
N ALA A 132 21.92 16.28 1.23
CA ALA A 132 22.26 14.91 1.61
C ALA A 132 21.37 14.38 2.75
N ALA A 133 21.06 15.19 3.76
CA ALA A 133 20.18 14.79 4.87
C ALA A 133 18.75 14.42 4.42
N ARG A 134 18.28 15.02 3.31
CA ARG A 134 16.97 14.77 2.71
C ARG A 134 17.02 13.79 1.54
N ASP A 135 18.20 13.20 1.26
CA ASP A 135 18.43 12.37 0.07
C ASP A 135 17.96 13.04 -1.23
N GLY A 136 18.25 14.35 -1.33
CA GLY A 136 17.68 15.21 -2.36
C GLY A 136 18.08 14.85 -3.78
N TYR A 137 19.28 14.31 -3.99
CA TYR A 137 19.76 13.86 -5.30
C TYR A 137 18.92 12.71 -5.89
N ASN A 138 18.23 11.95 -5.03
CA ASN A 138 17.36 10.83 -5.42
C ASN A 138 15.86 11.18 -5.35
N ALA A 139 15.50 12.46 -5.20
CA ALA A 139 14.11 12.89 -5.00
C ALA A 139 13.16 12.34 -6.09
N ASP A 140 13.51 12.49 -7.37
CA ASP A 140 12.68 12.00 -8.48
C ASP A 140 12.53 10.47 -8.48
N VAL A 141 13.60 9.74 -8.15
CA VAL A 141 13.55 8.28 -8.04
C VAL A 141 12.64 7.87 -6.89
N ARG A 142 12.73 8.53 -5.74
CA ARG A 142 11.86 8.30 -4.59
C ARG A 142 10.39 8.58 -4.91
N ILE A 143 10.11 9.70 -5.57
CA ILE A 143 8.74 10.05 -6.00
C ILE A 143 8.19 8.96 -6.91
N ARG A 144 8.93 8.55 -7.95
CA ARG A 144 8.50 7.49 -8.86
C ARG A 144 8.32 6.14 -8.18
N THR A 145 9.19 5.80 -7.22
CA THR A 145 9.10 4.57 -6.44
C THR A 145 7.84 4.54 -5.58
N VAL A 146 7.54 5.63 -4.86
CA VAL A 146 6.35 5.72 -4.01
C VAL A 146 5.07 5.76 -4.86
N LEU A 147 5.02 6.60 -5.89
CA LEU A 147 3.87 6.68 -6.79
C LEU A 147 3.63 5.37 -7.54
N GLY A 148 4.71 4.71 -8.02
CA GLY A 148 4.61 3.42 -8.70
C GLY A 148 4.05 2.34 -7.78
N GLY A 149 4.59 2.22 -6.56
CA GLY A 149 4.12 1.25 -5.57
C GLY A 149 2.70 1.48 -5.09
N MET A 150 2.23 2.72 -5.14
CA MET A 150 0.86 3.11 -4.76
C MET A 150 -0.12 3.15 -5.95
N GLY A 151 0.27 2.63 -7.13
CA GLY A 151 -0.60 2.49 -8.29
C GLY A 151 -0.83 3.76 -9.12
N PHE A 152 0.07 4.76 -9.02
CA PHE A 152 -0.04 6.02 -9.78
C PHE A 152 0.93 6.12 -10.96
N ALA A 153 1.56 5.02 -11.40
CA ALA A 153 2.57 5.04 -12.46
C ALA A 153 2.10 5.64 -13.79
N SER A 154 0.81 5.48 -14.13
CA SER A 154 0.19 6.01 -15.37
C SER A 154 -0.48 7.37 -15.19
N MET A 155 -0.48 7.97 -13.97
CA MET A 155 -1.30 9.14 -13.63
C MET A 155 -0.47 10.39 -13.29
N TYR A 156 0.81 10.43 -13.65
CA TYR A 156 1.71 11.54 -13.23
C TYR A 156 1.22 12.93 -13.65
N GLU A 157 0.65 13.06 -14.85
CA GLU A 157 0.15 14.32 -15.41
C GLU A 157 -1.33 14.59 -15.09
N GLN A 158 -2.00 13.67 -14.40
CA GLN A 158 -3.41 13.84 -14.03
C GLN A 158 -3.54 14.90 -12.94
N LYS A 159 -4.54 15.79 -13.08
CA LYS A 159 -4.88 16.77 -12.04
C LYS A 159 -5.54 16.09 -10.84
N ILE A 160 -5.16 16.49 -9.64
CA ILE A 160 -5.68 15.93 -8.38
C ILE A 160 -7.18 16.25 -8.22
N SER A 161 -7.64 17.42 -8.71
CA SER A 161 -9.06 17.79 -8.66
C SER A 161 -9.97 16.81 -9.40
N ALA A 162 -9.46 16.13 -10.43
CA ALA A 162 -10.22 15.15 -11.23
C ALA A 162 -10.21 13.71 -10.63
N MET A 163 -9.54 13.50 -9.50
CA MET A 163 -9.39 12.19 -8.87
C MET A 163 -10.56 11.86 -7.94
N SER A 164 -10.85 10.57 -7.78
CA SER A 164 -11.81 10.07 -6.79
C SER A 164 -11.32 10.30 -5.34
N GLY A 165 -12.23 10.27 -4.37
CA GLY A 165 -11.90 10.44 -2.95
C GLY A 165 -10.87 9.41 -2.46
N GLY A 166 -11.00 8.15 -2.84
CA GLY A 166 -10.05 7.10 -2.49
C GLY A 166 -8.66 7.32 -3.09
N GLU A 167 -8.57 7.78 -4.34
CA GLU A 167 -7.30 8.15 -4.98
C GLU A 167 -6.65 9.35 -4.29
N LYS A 168 -7.42 10.37 -3.91
CA LYS A 168 -6.93 11.53 -3.15
C LYS A 168 -6.38 11.13 -1.79
N THR A 169 -7.02 10.18 -1.09
CA THR A 169 -6.54 9.65 0.19
C THR A 169 -5.24 8.86 0.00
N ARG A 170 -5.15 8.00 -1.01
CA ARG A 170 -3.91 7.29 -1.37
C ARG A 170 -2.78 8.25 -1.71
N LEU A 171 -3.08 9.32 -2.45
CA LEU A 171 -2.08 10.32 -2.81
C LEU A 171 -1.58 11.11 -1.59
N LYS A 172 -2.46 11.40 -0.62
CA LYS A 172 -2.06 11.99 0.68
C LYS A 172 -1.11 11.06 1.43
N LEU A 173 -1.37 9.76 1.41
CA LEU A 173 -0.45 8.78 1.99
C LEU A 173 0.91 8.81 1.28
N CYS A 174 0.96 8.83 -0.07
CA CYS A 174 2.22 8.98 -0.82
C CYS A 174 3.02 10.20 -0.35
N ARG A 175 2.36 11.34 -0.20
CA ARG A 175 2.97 12.58 0.28
C ARG A 175 3.57 12.40 1.68
N LEU A 176 2.83 11.83 2.63
CA LEU A 176 3.30 11.57 3.99
C LEU A 176 4.51 10.62 4.01
N LEU A 177 4.51 9.58 3.15
CA LEU A 177 5.65 8.66 3.03
C LEU A 177 6.90 9.36 2.48
N LEU A 178 6.75 10.33 1.57
CA LEU A 178 7.85 11.13 1.04
C LEU A 178 8.36 12.17 2.04
N GLU A 179 7.48 12.78 2.84
CA GLU A 179 7.83 13.74 3.90
C GLU A 179 8.64 13.10 5.03
N GLN A 180 8.48 11.80 5.28
CA GLN A 180 9.17 11.01 6.32
C GLN A 180 9.13 11.67 7.71
N PRO A 181 7.96 11.89 8.32
CA PRO A 181 7.83 12.43 9.66
C PRO A 181 8.46 11.49 10.72
N ASP A 182 8.78 12.03 11.91
CA ASP A 182 9.32 11.25 13.04
C ASP A 182 8.31 10.24 13.58
N ILE A 183 7.00 10.58 13.50
CA ILE A 183 5.90 9.69 13.84
C ILE A 183 4.81 9.79 12.77
N LEU A 184 4.31 8.66 12.32
CA LEU A 184 3.28 8.52 11.31
C LEU A 184 2.02 7.94 11.93
N PHE A 185 0.95 8.74 11.97
CA PHE A 185 -0.38 8.31 12.38
C PHE A 185 -1.19 7.91 11.15
N LEU A 186 -1.70 6.67 11.14
CA LEU A 186 -2.46 6.11 10.03
C LEU A 186 -3.83 5.65 10.53
N ASP A 187 -4.90 6.30 10.08
CA ASP A 187 -6.28 5.91 10.38
C ASP A 187 -6.86 5.17 9.18
N GLU A 188 -6.99 3.84 9.31
CA GLU A 188 -7.46 2.91 8.28
C GLU A 188 -6.73 3.04 6.92
N PRO A 189 -5.37 2.94 6.89
CA PRO A 189 -4.60 3.16 5.67
C PRO A 189 -4.83 2.09 4.60
N THR A 190 -5.41 0.95 4.97
CA THR A 190 -5.67 -0.19 4.09
C THR A 190 -6.95 -0.03 3.28
N ASN A 191 -7.83 0.91 3.67
CA ASN A 191 -9.06 1.17 2.93
C ASN A 191 -8.73 1.67 1.52
N HIS A 192 -9.47 1.19 0.53
CA HIS A 192 -9.33 1.54 -0.89
C HIS A 192 -7.99 1.12 -1.53
N LEU A 193 -7.17 0.28 -0.86
CA LEU A 193 -5.97 -0.30 -1.44
C LEU A 193 -6.27 -1.69 -2.00
N ASP A 194 -5.75 -1.96 -3.19
CA ASP A 194 -5.74 -3.32 -3.73
C ASP A 194 -4.57 -4.15 -3.16
N VAL A 195 -4.62 -5.44 -3.39
CA VAL A 195 -3.65 -6.38 -2.80
C VAL A 195 -2.19 -6.05 -3.17
N PRO A 196 -1.84 -5.73 -4.43
CA PRO A 196 -0.47 -5.35 -4.78
C PRO A 196 0.02 -4.09 -4.05
N THR A 197 -0.82 -3.05 -3.97
CA THR A 197 -0.52 -1.81 -3.26
C THR A 197 -0.32 -2.04 -1.76
N LEU A 198 -1.13 -2.91 -1.14
CA LEU A 198 -0.98 -3.32 0.26
C LEU A 198 0.36 -3.99 0.52
N PHE A 199 0.77 -4.97 -0.30
CA PHE A 199 2.08 -5.62 -0.16
C PHE A 199 3.24 -4.63 -0.27
N TRP A 200 3.15 -3.68 -1.20
CA TRP A 200 4.16 -2.65 -1.34
C TRP A 200 4.22 -1.75 -0.10
N LEU A 201 3.06 -1.29 0.39
CA LEU A 201 2.96 -0.44 1.59
C LEU A 201 3.54 -1.16 2.82
N GLU A 202 3.20 -2.42 3.04
CA GLU A 202 3.75 -3.24 4.14
C GLU A 202 5.27 -3.32 4.07
N SER A 203 5.81 -3.58 2.87
CA SER A 203 7.26 -3.65 2.65
C SER A 203 7.93 -2.31 2.92
N TYR A 204 7.33 -1.21 2.48
CA TYR A 204 7.82 0.14 2.74
C TYR A 204 7.81 0.46 4.24
N LEU A 205 6.70 0.20 4.94
CA LEU A 205 6.54 0.48 6.37
C LEU A 205 7.48 -0.37 7.24
N LYS A 206 7.86 -1.58 6.81
CA LYS A 206 8.90 -2.39 7.48
C LYS A 206 10.25 -1.70 7.52
N SER A 207 10.60 -0.96 6.48
CA SER A 207 11.85 -0.21 6.36
C SER A 207 11.77 1.23 6.89
N TYR A 208 10.59 1.68 7.27
CA TYR A 208 10.36 3.05 7.75
C TYR A 208 11.12 3.32 9.06
N ARG A 209 11.85 4.43 9.13
CA ARG A 209 12.70 4.75 10.30
C ARG A 209 11.94 5.37 11.47
N GLY A 210 10.90 6.15 11.19
CA GLY A 210 10.08 6.80 12.21
C GLY A 210 9.19 5.81 12.96
N ALA A 211 8.54 6.27 14.03
CA ALA A 211 7.51 5.51 14.70
C ALA A 211 6.23 5.45 13.86
N ILE A 212 5.50 4.36 13.97
CA ILE A 212 4.21 4.16 13.30
C ILE A 212 3.16 3.87 14.36
N PHE A 213 2.05 4.60 14.29
CA PHE A 213 0.87 4.36 15.11
C PHE A 213 -0.33 4.24 14.17
N THR A 214 -0.88 3.04 14.03
CA THR A 214 -1.93 2.77 13.04
C THR A 214 -3.19 2.22 13.66
N VAL A 215 -4.33 2.72 13.19
CA VAL A 215 -5.63 2.08 13.36
C VAL A 215 -5.90 1.28 12.11
N SER A 216 -6.15 -0.01 12.23
CA SER A 216 -6.54 -0.84 11.08
C SER A 216 -7.41 -2.01 11.52
N HIS A 217 -8.33 -2.37 10.63
CA HIS A 217 -9.13 -3.60 10.73
C HIS A 217 -8.59 -4.73 9.82
N ASP A 218 -7.44 -4.52 9.15
CA ASP A 218 -6.74 -5.54 8.37
C ASP A 218 -5.74 -6.31 9.27
N ARG A 219 -6.08 -7.57 9.56
CA ARG A 219 -5.27 -8.46 10.42
C ARG A 219 -3.89 -8.76 9.81
N TYR A 220 -3.80 -8.97 8.49
CA TYR A 220 -2.53 -9.20 7.80
C TYR A 220 -1.63 -7.98 7.90
N PHE A 221 -2.19 -6.81 7.67
CA PHE A 221 -1.46 -5.56 7.79
C PHE A 221 -0.92 -5.37 9.21
N LEU A 222 -1.74 -5.62 10.24
CA LEU A 222 -1.31 -5.55 11.63
C LEU A 222 -0.23 -6.60 11.93
N ASP A 223 -0.41 -7.86 11.51
CA ASP A 223 0.59 -8.91 11.72
C ASP A 223 1.93 -8.64 11.02
N ALA A 224 1.88 -8.01 9.84
CA ALA A 224 3.06 -7.70 9.05
C ALA A 224 3.82 -6.46 9.52
N THR A 225 3.13 -5.47 10.15
CA THR A 225 3.68 -4.13 10.35
C THR A 225 3.87 -3.74 11.82
N VAL A 226 3.10 -4.31 12.76
CA VAL A 226 3.15 -3.87 14.16
C VAL A 226 3.85 -4.87 15.08
N GLY A 227 4.51 -4.34 16.12
CA GLY A 227 5.16 -5.14 17.18
C GLY A 227 4.51 -4.95 18.55
N LYS A 228 3.52 -4.08 18.65
CA LYS A 228 2.80 -3.77 19.88
C LYS A 228 1.36 -3.40 19.54
N ILE A 229 0.41 -3.92 20.27
CA ILE A 229 -1.01 -3.61 20.11
C ILE A 229 -1.49 -2.82 21.31
N PHE A 230 -2.19 -1.72 21.05
CA PHE A 230 -3.01 -1.04 22.03
C PHE A 230 -4.47 -1.39 21.76
N GLU A 231 -5.15 -1.85 22.79
CA GLU A 231 -6.58 -2.10 22.74
C GLU A 231 -7.31 -0.99 23.47
N LEU A 232 -8.21 -0.32 22.76
CA LEU A 232 -9.14 0.65 23.35
C LEU A 232 -10.47 -0.06 23.58
N GLU A 233 -10.79 -0.30 24.84
CA GLU A 233 -12.00 -0.96 25.28
C GLU A 233 -12.48 -0.33 26.59
N ASN A 234 -13.79 -0.09 26.72
CA ASN A 234 -14.37 0.55 27.90
C ASN A 234 -13.67 1.89 28.27
N ARG A 235 -13.37 2.73 27.28
CA ARG A 235 -12.72 4.05 27.41
C ARG A 235 -11.26 4.03 27.89
N ARG A 236 -10.68 2.86 28.10
CA ARG A 236 -9.30 2.66 28.58
C ARG A 236 -8.42 1.99 27.55
N VAL A 237 -7.13 2.25 27.61
CA VAL A 237 -6.15 1.65 26.71
C VAL A 237 -5.34 0.60 27.47
N ARG A 238 -5.28 -0.61 26.91
CA ARG A 238 -4.40 -1.70 27.39
C ARG A 238 -3.34 -1.99 26.33
N ALA A 239 -2.10 -2.27 26.78
CA ALA A 239 -0.98 -2.54 25.88
C ALA A 239 -0.62 -4.03 25.90
N PHE A 240 -0.46 -4.62 24.71
CA PHE A 240 -0.02 -5.99 24.50
C PHE A 240 1.23 -5.99 23.62
N ARG A 241 2.24 -6.77 23.98
CA ARG A 241 3.46 -6.94 23.19
C ARG A 241 3.26 -8.05 22.16
N GLY A 242 3.58 -7.75 20.91
CA GLY A 242 3.44 -8.66 19.79
C GLY A 242 2.54 -8.10 18.69
N ASN A 243 2.35 -8.88 17.65
CA ASN A 243 1.45 -8.60 16.54
C ASN A 243 -0.01 -8.96 16.89
N TYR A 244 -0.93 -8.85 15.93
CA TYR A 244 -2.35 -9.12 16.17
C TYR A 244 -2.62 -10.57 16.59
N SER A 245 -1.99 -11.54 15.95
CA SER A 245 -2.14 -12.97 16.29
C SER A 245 -1.70 -13.26 17.72
N LYS A 246 -0.59 -12.68 18.16
CA LYS A 246 -0.10 -12.83 19.53
C LYS A 246 -0.98 -12.12 20.56
N TYR A 247 -1.48 -10.92 20.20
CA TYR A 247 -2.44 -10.19 21.03
C TYR A 247 -3.67 -11.05 21.36
N LYS A 248 -4.27 -11.71 20.33
CA LYS A 248 -5.47 -12.54 20.50
C LYS A 248 -5.24 -13.67 21.52
N GLN A 249 -4.06 -14.30 21.48
CA GLN A 249 -3.67 -15.32 22.45
C GLN A 249 -3.53 -14.73 23.86
N LEU A 250 -2.77 -13.63 23.99
CA LEU A 250 -2.52 -12.99 25.29
C LEU A 250 -3.81 -12.48 25.94
N LYS A 251 -4.74 -11.92 25.15
CA LYS A 251 -6.05 -11.46 25.66
C LYS A 251 -6.86 -12.64 26.23
N ALA A 252 -6.90 -13.76 25.53
CA ALA A 252 -7.61 -14.96 26.00
C ALA A 252 -6.97 -15.51 27.29
N GLU A 253 -5.64 -15.66 27.33
CA GLU A 253 -4.91 -16.13 28.51
C GLU A 253 -5.13 -15.21 29.72
N GLN A 254 -5.11 -13.89 29.51
CA GLN A 254 -5.32 -12.92 30.60
C GLN A 254 -6.75 -12.97 31.13
N TYR A 255 -7.76 -13.07 30.25
CA TYR A 255 -9.14 -13.20 30.71
C TYR A 255 -9.35 -14.47 31.56
N GLU A 256 -8.80 -15.61 31.12
CA GLU A 256 -8.88 -16.85 31.89
C GLU A 256 -8.15 -16.75 33.26
N HIS A 257 -7.00 -16.08 33.29
CA HIS A 257 -6.25 -15.84 34.51
C HIS A 257 -7.06 -14.95 35.47
N ASP A 258 -7.55 -13.81 34.99
CA ASP A 258 -8.30 -12.86 35.83
C ASP A 258 -9.60 -13.48 36.35
N LEU A 259 -10.27 -14.32 35.52
CA LEU A 259 -11.47 -15.05 35.95
C LEU A 259 -11.16 -16.05 37.07
N ARG A 260 -10.06 -16.82 36.93
CA ARG A 260 -9.65 -17.77 37.98
C ARG A 260 -9.29 -17.08 39.30
N GLU A 261 -8.58 -15.94 39.25
CA GLU A 261 -8.24 -15.16 40.44
C GLU A 261 -9.50 -14.58 41.10
N TYR A 262 -10.46 -14.10 40.31
CA TYR A 262 -11.74 -13.64 40.83
C TYR A 262 -12.53 -14.77 41.49
N GLU A 263 -12.68 -15.93 40.84
CA GLU A 263 -13.39 -17.10 41.38
C GLU A 263 -12.75 -17.58 42.69
N LYS A 264 -11.43 -17.69 42.74
CA LYS A 264 -10.68 -18.06 43.94
C LYS A 264 -10.89 -17.07 45.09
N GLN A 265 -10.91 -15.76 44.78
CA GLN A 265 -11.21 -14.74 45.81
C GLN A 265 -12.65 -14.85 46.30
N GLN A 266 -13.63 -15.10 45.41
CA GLN A 266 -15.03 -15.29 45.79
C GLN A 266 -15.22 -16.54 46.70
N GLU A 267 -14.51 -17.64 46.42
CA GLU A 267 -14.50 -18.82 47.27
C GLU A 267 -13.90 -18.49 48.65
N GLU A 268 -12.80 -17.72 48.71
CA GLU A 268 -12.20 -17.31 49.99
C GLU A 268 -13.14 -16.38 50.79
N ILE A 269 -13.78 -15.42 50.12
CA ILE A 269 -14.77 -14.52 50.73
C ILE A 269 -15.93 -15.31 51.29
N SER A 270 -16.51 -16.23 50.52
CA SER A 270 -17.64 -17.08 50.94
C SER A 270 -17.25 -17.95 52.16
N ALA A 271 -16.06 -18.57 52.15
CA ALA A 271 -15.57 -19.38 53.26
C ALA A 271 -15.36 -18.54 54.55
N LEU A 272 -14.86 -17.32 54.42
CA LEU A 272 -14.69 -16.39 55.56
C LEU A 272 -16.04 -15.93 56.09
N GLU A 273 -16.99 -15.55 55.23
CA GLU A 273 -18.36 -15.15 55.59
C GLU A 273 -19.11 -16.27 56.28
N ASP A 274 -19.06 -17.50 55.77
CA ASP A 274 -19.63 -18.69 56.38
C ASP A 274 -19.05 -18.98 57.78
N TYR A 275 -17.73 -18.84 57.92
CA TYR A 275 -17.08 -19.02 59.23
C TYR A 275 -17.54 -17.94 60.23
N VAL A 276 -17.61 -16.70 59.82
CA VAL A 276 -18.08 -15.56 60.63
C VAL A 276 -19.52 -15.82 61.07
N ALA A 277 -20.41 -16.17 60.14
CA ALA A 277 -21.83 -16.42 60.42
C ALA A 277 -22.03 -17.51 61.49
N ARG A 278 -21.24 -18.58 61.41
CA ARG A 278 -21.36 -19.74 62.39
C ARG A 278 -20.72 -19.47 63.73
N ASN A 279 -19.74 -18.57 63.84
CA ASN A 279 -18.87 -18.46 65.01
C ASN A 279 -18.92 -17.10 65.75
N ILE A 280 -19.55 -16.06 65.17
CA ILE A 280 -19.56 -14.71 65.74
C ILE A 280 -20.31 -14.63 67.09
N VAL A 281 -21.33 -15.46 67.29
CA VAL A 281 -22.17 -15.48 68.49
C VAL A 281 -21.57 -16.34 69.62
N ARG A 282 -20.61 -17.20 69.35
CA ARG A 282 -20.02 -18.14 70.37
C ARG A 282 -18.85 -17.47 71.09
N ALA A 283 -18.93 -17.34 72.44
CA ALA A 283 -17.92 -16.63 73.22
C ALA A 283 -16.48 -17.16 73.02
N THR A 284 -16.28 -18.49 72.79
CA THR A 284 -14.96 -19.12 72.57
C THR A 284 -14.36 -18.82 71.21
N THR A 285 -15.17 -18.53 70.15
CA THR A 285 -14.73 -18.33 68.76
C THR A 285 -14.91 -16.91 68.28
N ALA A 286 -15.58 -16.03 69.05
CA ALA A 286 -15.90 -14.65 68.68
C ALA A 286 -14.66 -13.84 68.29
N ARG A 287 -13.54 -13.96 69.01
CA ARG A 287 -12.30 -13.24 68.70
C ARG A 287 -11.69 -13.67 67.36
N SER A 288 -11.76 -14.93 67.00
CA SER A 288 -11.31 -15.45 65.71
C SER A 288 -12.25 -15.03 64.59
N ALA A 289 -13.57 -14.99 64.82
CA ALA A 289 -14.54 -14.47 63.87
C ALA A 289 -14.34 -12.98 63.60
N GLN A 290 -14.10 -12.15 64.65
CA GLN A 290 -13.78 -10.72 64.50
C GLN A 290 -12.49 -10.47 63.68
N SER A 291 -11.46 -11.29 63.86
CA SER A 291 -10.23 -11.20 63.04
C SER A 291 -10.51 -11.45 61.57
N ARG A 292 -11.43 -12.39 61.26
CA ARG A 292 -11.83 -12.66 59.86
C ARG A 292 -12.74 -11.57 59.26
N VAL A 293 -13.58 -10.94 60.08
CA VAL A 293 -14.32 -9.73 59.67
C VAL A 293 -13.36 -8.62 59.25
N LYS A 294 -12.33 -8.34 60.11
CA LYS A 294 -11.30 -7.36 59.75
C LYS A 294 -10.55 -7.71 58.46
N LYS A 295 -10.28 -9.02 58.22
CA LYS A 295 -9.67 -9.47 56.97
C LYS A 295 -10.58 -9.20 55.79
N LEU A 296 -11.89 -9.50 55.90
CA LEU A 296 -12.90 -9.19 54.87
C LEU A 296 -13.03 -7.68 54.56
N GLU A 297 -12.99 -6.84 55.63
CA GLU A 297 -13.06 -5.39 55.51
C GLU A 297 -11.81 -4.78 54.85
N SER A 298 -10.63 -5.38 55.12
CA SER A 298 -9.36 -4.93 54.55
C SER A 298 -9.02 -5.54 53.19
N MET A 299 -9.81 -6.54 52.74
CA MET A 299 -9.57 -7.22 51.48
C MET A 299 -10.00 -6.34 50.28
N GLU A 300 -9.07 -6.03 49.41
CA GLU A 300 -9.36 -5.39 48.12
C GLU A 300 -10.14 -6.39 47.26
N ARG A 301 -11.41 -6.04 46.98
CA ARG A 301 -12.29 -6.92 46.21
C ARG A 301 -11.99 -6.77 44.72
N LEU A 302 -11.66 -7.88 44.07
CA LEU A 302 -11.51 -7.95 42.63
C LEU A 302 -12.88 -7.72 41.97
N GLU A 303 -12.91 -6.90 40.94
CA GLU A 303 -14.10 -6.79 40.10
C GLU A 303 -14.18 -8.02 39.20
N LYS A 304 -15.41 -8.50 38.94
CA LYS A 304 -15.61 -9.60 38.01
C LYS A 304 -15.09 -9.20 36.61
N PRO A 305 -14.18 -9.96 36.00
CA PRO A 305 -13.68 -9.67 34.68
C PRO A 305 -14.84 -9.55 33.70
N VAL A 306 -14.86 -8.48 32.92
CA VAL A 306 -15.86 -8.28 31.88
C VAL A 306 -15.60 -9.35 30.80
N PRO A 307 -16.59 -10.21 30.49
CA PRO A 307 -16.41 -11.19 29.44
C PRO A 307 -16.13 -10.48 28.12
N PRO A 308 -15.34 -11.09 27.23
CA PRO A 308 -15.15 -10.53 25.89
C PRO A 308 -16.51 -10.21 25.28
N PRO A 309 -16.66 -9.05 24.62
CA PRO A 309 -17.94 -8.69 24.01
C PRO A 309 -18.35 -9.82 23.05
N THR A 310 -19.56 -10.34 23.27
CA THR A 310 -20.11 -11.37 22.37
C THR A 310 -20.13 -10.83 20.95
N PRO A 311 -19.50 -11.50 19.96
CA PRO A 311 -19.52 -11.03 18.59
C PRO A 311 -20.94 -11.04 18.02
N PRO A 312 -21.25 -10.26 16.99
CA PRO A 312 -22.50 -10.42 16.25
C PRO A 312 -22.56 -11.84 15.67
N VAL A 313 -23.76 -12.40 15.53
CA VAL A 313 -23.94 -13.74 14.99
C VAL A 313 -24.76 -13.66 13.72
N PHE A 314 -24.21 -14.17 12.62
CA PHE A 314 -24.90 -14.34 11.33
C PHE A 314 -25.05 -15.83 11.05
N ALA A 315 -26.10 -16.24 10.32
CA ALA A 315 -26.32 -17.62 9.89
C ALA A 315 -27.03 -17.64 8.53
N PHE A 316 -26.32 -18.08 7.51
CA PHE A 316 -26.86 -18.16 6.17
C PHE A 316 -27.35 -19.59 5.91
N GLU A 317 -28.70 -19.76 5.87
CA GLU A 317 -29.33 -21.02 5.60
C GLU A 317 -29.91 -21.03 4.18
N THR A 318 -29.98 -22.21 3.56
CA THR A 318 -30.61 -22.41 2.25
C THR A 318 -31.80 -23.37 2.36
N GLU A 319 -32.91 -23.04 1.74
CA GLU A 319 -34.08 -23.93 1.69
C GLU A 319 -34.01 -24.93 0.54
N GLU A 320 -33.48 -24.51 -0.59
CA GLU A 320 -33.43 -25.30 -1.83
C GLU A 320 -31.99 -25.37 -2.37
N LYS A 321 -31.67 -26.49 -3.02
CA LYS A 321 -30.38 -26.64 -3.71
C LYS A 321 -30.50 -26.10 -5.13
N SER A 322 -29.51 -25.27 -5.56
CA SER A 322 -29.36 -24.86 -6.96
C SER A 322 -28.98 -26.07 -7.85
N GLU A 323 -29.13 -25.91 -9.15
CA GLU A 323 -28.60 -26.85 -10.14
C GLU A 323 -27.08 -27.02 -9.97
N GLU A 324 -26.49 -28.16 -10.35
CA GLU A 324 -25.05 -28.43 -10.20
C GLU A 324 -24.20 -27.39 -10.93
N ARG A 325 -24.58 -27.01 -12.15
CA ARG A 325 -24.04 -25.88 -12.87
C ARG A 325 -24.79 -24.62 -12.50
N THR A 326 -24.35 -23.97 -11.44
CA THR A 326 -25.07 -22.82 -10.85
C THR A 326 -24.99 -21.58 -11.72
N LEU A 327 -23.83 -21.32 -12.35
CA LEU A 327 -23.60 -20.19 -13.25
C LEU A 327 -22.68 -20.59 -14.39
N ALA A 328 -23.05 -20.20 -15.61
CA ALA A 328 -22.19 -20.26 -16.79
C ALA A 328 -22.06 -18.86 -17.41
N VAL A 329 -20.84 -18.45 -17.65
CA VAL A 329 -20.51 -17.21 -18.35
C VAL A 329 -19.71 -17.58 -19.59
N GLU A 330 -20.21 -17.15 -20.77
CA GLU A 330 -19.61 -17.50 -22.07
C GLU A 330 -19.47 -16.23 -22.93
N GLY A 331 -18.20 -15.80 -23.16
CA GLY A 331 -17.92 -14.68 -24.03
C GLY A 331 -18.41 -13.32 -23.52
N LEU A 332 -18.39 -13.09 -22.21
CA LEU A 332 -18.87 -11.85 -21.61
C LEU A 332 -17.91 -10.70 -21.94
N GLU A 333 -18.48 -9.62 -22.48
CA GLU A 333 -17.79 -8.34 -22.67
C GLU A 333 -18.36 -7.29 -21.71
N LEU A 334 -17.49 -6.53 -21.05
CA LEU A 334 -17.88 -5.46 -20.15
C LEU A 334 -17.16 -4.16 -20.52
N SER A 335 -17.89 -3.06 -20.42
CA SER A 335 -17.37 -1.69 -20.63
C SER A 335 -17.93 -0.75 -19.57
N ALA A 336 -17.13 0.25 -19.19
CA ALA A 336 -17.59 1.37 -18.36
C ALA A 336 -17.36 2.66 -19.15
N GLY A 337 -18.43 3.23 -19.69
CA GLY A 337 -18.34 4.31 -20.69
C GLY A 337 -17.57 3.84 -21.94
N GLU A 338 -16.55 4.55 -22.31
CA GLU A 338 -15.69 4.21 -23.46
C GLU A 338 -14.59 3.19 -23.12
N LYS A 339 -14.32 2.96 -21.83
CA LYS A 339 -13.27 2.04 -21.38
C LYS A 339 -13.74 0.59 -21.43
N LYS A 340 -13.10 -0.25 -22.23
CA LYS A 340 -13.30 -1.70 -22.24
C LYS A 340 -12.64 -2.30 -21.01
N LEU A 341 -13.44 -2.96 -20.14
CA LEU A 341 -12.98 -3.54 -18.88
C LEU A 341 -12.66 -5.02 -19.02
N LEU A 342 -13.43 -5.75 -19.84
CA LEU A 342 -13.29 -7.20 -20.02
C LEU A 342 -13.64 -7.59 -21.45
N SER A 343 -12.87 -8.53 -21.98
CA SER A 343 -13.05 -9.05 -23.34
C SER A 343 -13.16 -10.57 -23.30
N ASN A 344 -14.25 -11.13 -23.86
CA ASN A 344 -14.45 -12.57 -24.07
C ASN A 344 -14.23 -13.41 -22.79
N ALA A 345 -14.75 -12.94 -21.65
CA ALA A 345 -14.61 -13.65 -20.39
C ALA A 345 -15.53 -14.87 -20.32
N SER A 346 -14.96 -16.01 -19.96
CA SER A 346 -15.72 -17.27 -19.86
C SER A 346 -15.27 -18.04 -18.61
N PHE A 347 -16.24 -18.43 -17.78
CA PHE A 347 -16.02 -19.27 -16.60
C PHE A 347 -17.30 -19.94 -16.15
N GLU A 348 -17.15 -20.95 -15.31
CA GLU A 348 -18.26 -21.76 -14.78
C GLU A 348 -18.19 -21.81 -13.24
N VAL A 349 -19.35 -21.73 -12.60
CA VAL A 349 -19.50 -21.87 -11.15
C VAL A 349 -20.40 -23.08 -10.88
N ARG A 350 -19.91 -23.99 -10.05
CA ARG A 350 -20.66 -25.16 -9.60
C ARG A 350 -21.27 -24.91 -8.24
N ARG A 351 -22.31 -25.69 -7.94
CA ARG A 351 -22.95 -25.65 -6.63
C ARG A 351 -21.97 -25.95 -5.51
N GLY A 352 -21.94 -25.08 -4.50
CA GLY A 352 -21.06 -25.17 -3.35
C GLY A 352 -19.68 -24.56 -3.57
N ASP A 353 -19.35 -24.09 -4.79
CA ASP A 353 -18.11 -23.37 -5.02
C ASP A 353 -18.09 -22.06 -4.21
N LYS A 354 -16.94 -21.74 -3.62
CA LYS A 354 -16.67 -20.45 -2.98
C LYS A 354 -15.58 -19.75 -3.76
N ILE A 355 -15.98 -18.74 -4.54
CA ILE A 355 -15.11 -18.07 -5.52
C ILE A 355 -14.86 -16.63 -5.10
N ALA A 356 -13.59 -16.27 -4.95
CA ALA A 356 -13.20 -14.89 -4.78
C ALA A 356 -12.82 -14.25 -6.12
N VAL A 357 -13.34 -13.05 -6.37
CA VAL A 357 -12.96 -12.21 -7.53
C VAL A 357 -11.94 -11.19 -7.06
N VAL A 358 -10.74 -11.25 -7.63
CA VAL A 358 -9.61 -10.39 -7.28
C VAL A 358 -9.13 -9.59 -8.49
N GLY A 359 -8.38 -8.52 -8.27
CA GLY A 359 -7.80 -7.66 -9.32
C GLY A 359 -7.58 -6.25 -8.82
N GLU A 360 -6.87 -5.45 -9.60
CA GLU A 360 -6.59 -4.04 -9.28
C GLU A 360 -7.86 -3.21 -9.12
N ASN A 361 -7.73 -2.06 -8.46
CA ASN A 361 -8.82 -1.09 -8.38
C ASN A 361 -9.15 -0.54 -9.78
N GLY A 362 -10.43 -0.49 -10.11
CA GLY A 362 -10.88 -0.08 -11.44
C GLY A 362 -10.75 -1.16 -12.54
N ALA A 363 -10.36 -2.40 -12.20
CA ALA A 363 -10.34 -3.53 -13.15
C ALA A 363 -11.75 -4.00 -13.57
N GLY A 364 -12.80 -3.53 -12.87
CA GLY A 364 -14.19 -3.88 -13.23
C GLY A 364 -14.83 -4.97 -12.37
N LYS A 365 -14.29 -5.26 -11.19
CA LYS A 365 -14.81 -6.30 -10.26
C LYS A 365 -16.29 -6.09 -9.92
N SER A 366 -16.66 -4.93 -9.41
CA SER A 366 -18.07 -4.58 -9.08
C SER A 366 -18.95 -4.53 -10.33
N THR A 367 -18.40 -4.10 -11.47
CA THR A 367 -19.12 -4.12 -12.76
C THR A 367 -19.43 -5.55 -13.19
N LEU A 368 -18.48 -6.48 -13.03
CA LEU A 368 -18.69 -7.90 -13.28
C LEU A 368 -19.80 -8.43 -12.37
N ILE A 369 -19.71 -8.21 -11.06
CA ILE A 369 -20.73 -8.65 -10.10
C ILE A 369 -22.12 -8.13 -10.48
N ARG A 370 -22.25 -6.83 -10.78
CA ARG A 370 -23.53 -6.22 -11.19
C ARG A 370 -24.05 -6.80 -12.51
N ALA A 371 -23.17 -7.10 -13.47
CA ALA A 371 -23.56 -7.73 -14.72
C ALA A 371 -24.08 -9.17 -14.53
N LEU A 372 -23.46 -9.93 -13.61
CA LEU A 372 -23.89 -11.29 -13.26
C LEU A 372 -25.26 -11.27 -12.56
N VAL A 373 -25.44 -10.42 -11.54
CA VAL A 373 -26.69 -10.32 -10.78
C VAL A 373 -27.82 -9.76 -11.64
N GLY A 374 -27.55 -8.76 -12.48
CA GLY A 374 -28.53 -8.08 -13.30
C GLY A 374 -29.15 -8.92 -14.43
N ARG A 375 -28.59 -10.09 -14.74
CA ARG A 375 -29.08 -11.03 -15.79
C ARG A 375 -29.35 -10.37 -17.16
N ARG A 376 -28.70 -9.24 -17.44
CA ARG A 376 -28.99 -8.43 -18.65
C ARG A 376 -28.25 -8.89 -19.90
N SER A 377 -27.25 -9.78 -19.75
CA SER A 377 -26.44 -10.27 -20.85
C SER A 377 -26.82 -11.72 -21.21
N PRO A 378 -27.00 -12.09 -22.48
CA PRO A 378 -27.16 -13.46 -22.91
C PRO A 378 -25.93 -14.34 -22.63
N ALA A 379 -24.77 -13.72 -22.40
CA ALA A 379 -23.54 -14.38 -22.00
C ALA A 379 -23.60 -14.96 -20.58
N VAL A 380 -24.57 -14.56 -19.76
CA VAL A 380 -24.71 -14.97 -18.35
C VAL A 380 -25.92 -15.87 -18.19
N ARG A 381 -25.69 -17.13 -17.85
CA ARG A 381 -26.78 -18.14 -17.65
C ARG A 381 -26.72 -18.71 -16.25
N TRP A 382 -27.74 -18.40 -15.45
CA TRP A 382 -27.94 -18.99 -14.14
C TRP A 382 -28.69 -20.32 -14.26
N GLY A 383 -28.30 -21.31 -13.46
CA GLY A 383 -28.96 -22.58 -13.35
C GLY A 383 -30.39 -22.47 -12.80
N ARG A 384 -31.16 -23.53 -12.94
CA ARG A 384 -32.54 -23.61 -12.39
C ARG A 384 -32.50 -23.56 -10.86
N TYR A 385 -33.58 -23.09 -10.25
CA TYR A 385 -33.75 -22.96 -8.80
C TYR A 385 -32.72 -22.07 -8.12
N THR A 386 -32.03 -21.19 -8.88
CA THR A 386 -31.08 -20.26 -8.33
C THR A 386 -31.78 -19.05 -7.72
N ARG A 387 -31.61 -18.88 -6.40
CA ARG A 387 -32.03 -17.71 -5.63
C ARG A 387 -30.79 -16.94 -5.22
N ILE A 388 -30.64 -15.74 -5.79
CA ILE A 388 -29.45 -14.90 -5.57
C ILE A 388 -29.73 -13.92 -4.43
N GLY A 389 -28.93 -13.97 -3.38
CA GLY A 389 -28.79 -12.92 -2.39
C GLY A 389 -27.60 -12.02 -2.78
N TYR A 390 -27.88 -10.75 -2.98
CA TYR A 390 -26.84 -9.78 -3.38
C TYR A 390 -26.58 -8.77 -2.26
N TYR A 391 -25.32 -8.62 -1.92
CA TYR A 391 -24.83 -7.56 -1.04
C TYR A 391 -24.06 -6.53 -1.87
N ASP A 392 -24.62 -5.33 -2.00
CA ASP A 392 -23.99 -4.20 -2.70
C ASP A 392 -23.14 -3.37 -1.75
N GLN A 393 -21.96 -2.98 -2.20
CA GLN A 393 -21.01 -2.15 -1.45
C GLN A 393 -21.64 -0.85 -0.93
N GLU A 394 -22.50 -0.20 -1.72
CA GLU A 394 -23.16 1.06 -1.38
C GLU A 394 -24.44 0.88 -0.55
N ASN A 395 -24.94 -0.36 -0.41
CA ASN A 395 -26.22 -0.66 0.22
C ASN A 395 -27.36 0.23 -0.32
N ALA A 396 -27.36 0.45 -1.64
CA ALA A 396 -28.26 1.37 -2.33
C ALA A 396 -29.75 0.98 -2.23
N ASP A 397 -30.04 -0.27 -1.92
CA ASP A 397 -31.40 -0.81 -1.80
C ASP A 397 -32.09 -0.46 -0.46
N LEU A 398 -31.40 0.19 0.48
CA LEU A 398 -31.95 0.58 1.76
C LEU A 398 -32.66 1.94 1.66
N ASP A 399 -33.95 1.98 2.04
CA ASP A 399 -34.68 3.26 2.14
C ASP A 399 -34.14 4.07 3.34
N PRO A 400 -33.56 5.27 3.11
CA PRO A 400 -32.99 6.10 4.19
C PRO A 400 -33.99 6.54 5.24
N ASP A 401 -35.28 6.65 4.89
CA ASP A 401 -36.33 7.15 5.77
C ASP A 401 -37.06 6.07 6.54
N GLU A 402 -36.85 4.80 6.20
CA GLU A 402 -37.42 3.65 6.90
C GLU A 402 -36.69 3.41 8.24
N THR A 403 -37.40 2.83 9.23
CA THR A 403 -36.75 2.35 10.46
C THR A 403 -35.99 1.05 10.22
N VAL A 404 -34.94 0.80 11.03
CA VAL A 404 -34.18 -0.46 10.94
C VAL A 404 -35.05 -1.69 11.05
N LEU A 405 -36.00 -1.69 11.99
CA LEU A 405 -36.95 -2.78 12.14
C LEU A 405 -37.91 -2.87 10.93
N GLY A 406 -38.38 -1.75 10.42
CA GLY A 406 -39.23 -1.65 9.25
C GLY A 406 -38.58 -2.24 8.01
N ALA A 407 -37.30 -1.85 7.75
CA ALA A 407 -36.52 -2.34 6.61
C ALA A 407 -36.42 -3.86 6.53
N LEU A 408 -36.37 -4.54 7.67
CA LEU A 408 -36.41 -6.01 7.72
C LEU A 408 -37.83 -6.57 7.64
N TRP A 409 -38.74 -6.05 8.46
CA TRP A 409 -40.06 -6.65 8.64
C TRP A 409 -40.99 -6.44 7.45
N HIS A 410 -40.96 -5.27 6.80
CA HIS A 410 -41.79 -5.00 5.63
C HIS A 410 -41.37 -5.83 4.40
N ARG A 411 -40.10 -6.17 4.29
CA ARG A 411 -39.58 -7.01 3.20
C ARG A 411 -39.85 -8.50 3.42
N HIS A 412 -40.03 -8.92 4.66
CA HIS A 412 -40.26 -10.33 5.06
C HIS A 412 -41.54 -10.48 5.87
N THR A 413 -42.69 -10.23 5.24
CA THR A 413 -44.02 -10.22 5.87
C THR A 413 -44.45 -11.55 6.51
N ALA A 414 -43.84 -12.66 6.12
CA ALA A 414 -44.06 -13.97 6.76
C ALA A 414 -43.35 -14.07 8.15
N MET A 415 -42.45 -13.18 8.47
CA MET A 415 -41.70 -13.15 9.72
C MET A 415 -42.49 -12.37 10.78
N SER A 416 -42.58 -12.90 12.00
CA SER A 416 -43.17 -12.16 13.12
C SER A 416 -42.20 -11.02 13.55
N GLN A 417 -42.77 -9.95 14.12
CA GLN A 417 -41.94 -8.83 14.63
C GLN A 417 -40.95 -9.28 15.70
N THR A 418 -41.31 -10.29 16.50
CA THR A 418 -40.41 -10.87 17.51
C THR A 418 -39.22 -11.57 16.86
N GLN A 419 -39.41 -12.29 15.77
CA GLN A 419 -38.31 -12.91 15.01
C GLN A 419 -37.42 -11.86 14.36
N ALA A 420 -37.99 -10.80 13.78
CA ALA A 420 -37.24 -9.70 13.21
C ALA A 420 -36.34 -9.00 14.27
N ARG A 421 -36.90 -8.69 15.44
CA ARG A 421 -36.15 -8.13 16.58
C ARG A 421 -35.03 -9.09 17.05
N ALA A 422 -35.28 -10.39 17.10
CA ALA A 422 -34.28 -11.37 17.50
C ALA A 422 -33.09 -11.45 16.51
N LEU A 423 -33.36 -11.39 15.20
CA LEU A 423 -32.33 -11.35 14.16
C LEU A 423 -31.47 -10.10 14.27
N LEU A 424 -32.10 -8.92 14.41
CA LEU A 424 -31.39 -7.65 14.59
C LEU A 424 -30.54 -7.65 15.87
N ALA A 425 -31.07 -8.15 16.98
CA ALA A 425 -30.35 -8.25 18.24
C ALA A 425 -29.13 -9.18 18.15
N ARG A 426 -29.22 -10.30 17.40
CA ARG A 426 -28.07 -11.18 17.12
C ARG A 426 -26.96 -10.45 16.39
N ALA A 427 -27.29 -9.56 15.46
CA ALA A 427 -26.34 -8.72 14.74
C ALA A 427 -25.84 -7.52 15.56
N LYS A 428 -26.19 -7.42 16.85
CA LYS A 428 -25.85 -6.29 17.75
C LYS A 428 -26.44 -4.95 17.29
N LEU A 429 -27.62 -4.99 16.71
CA LEU A 429 -28.50 -3.82 16.54
C LEU A 429 -29.49 -3.82 17.72
N GLY A 430 -29.24 -2.94 18.68
CA GLY A 430 -30.01 -2.89 19.94
C GLY A 430 -31.42 -2.34 19.77
N ALA A 431 -32.20 -2.33 20.85
CA ALA A 431 -33.57 -1.82 20.82
C ALA A 431 -33.66 -0.36 20.36
N GLU A 432 -32.71 0.48 20.79
CA GLU A 432 -32.62 1.88 20.37
C GLU A 432 -32.30 1.99 18.87
N ASP A 433 -31.41 1.14 18.36
CA ASP A 433 -31.02 1.14 16.95
C ASP A 433 -32.18 0.71 16.05
N MET A 434 -33.03 -0.21 16.50
CA MET A 434 -34.16 -0.72 15.74
C MET A 434 -35.21 0.36 15.41
N GLU A 435 -35.32 1.37 16.24
CA GLU A 435 -36.28 2.48 16.06
C GLU A 435 -35.64 3.67 15.29
N LYS A 436 -34.31 3.66 15.09
CA LYS A 436 -33.62 4.69 14.30
C LYS A 436 -33.97 4.56 12.82
N LYS A 437 -33.94 5.69 12.11
CA LYS A 437 -33.97 5.69 10.63
C LYS A 437 -32.65 5.18 10.07
N VAL A 438 -32.71 4.46 8.96
CA VAL A 438 -31.53 3.92 8.27
C VAL A 438 -30.48 4.99 7.97
N ARG A 439 -30.88 6.21 7.61
CA ARG A 439 -29.98 7.33 7.37
C ARG A 439 -29.14 7.75 8.58
N SER A 440 -29.61 7.49 9.80
CA SER A 440 -28.89 7.86 11.05
C SER A 440 -27.93 6.77 11.52
N LEU A 441 -27.87 5.63 10.84
CA LEU A 441 -26.95 4.56 11.15
C LEU A 441 -25.52 4.91 10.74
N SER A 442 -24.54 4.51 11.55
CA SER A 442 -23.15 4.46 11.16
C SER A 442 -22.93 3.48 10.00
N GLY A 443 -21.81 3.60 9.28
CA GLY A 443 -21.45 2.68 8.20
C GLY A 443 -21.45 1.21 8.64
N GLY A 444 -20.92 0.93 9.85
CA GLY A 444 -20.90 -0.43 10.40
C GLY A 444 -22.28 -0.98 10.79
N GLU A 445 -23.14 -0.15 11.37
CA GLU A 445 -24.53 -0.55 11.69
C GLU A 445 -25.33 -0.81 10.42
N ARG A 446 -25.14 0.01 9.38
CA ARG A 446 -25.78 -0.17 8.07
C ARG A 446 -25.32 -1.47 7.40
N ALA A 447 -24.01 -1.78 7.45
CA ALA A 447 -23.47 -3.04 6.94
C ALA A 447 -24.08 -4.25 7.67
N LYS A 448 -24.19 -4.20 9.00
CA LYS A 448 -24.85 -5.26 9.79
C LYS A 448 -26.32 -5.44 9.41
N LEU A 449 -27.07 -4.34 9.23
CA LEU A 449 -28.46 -4.40 8.77
C LEU A 449 -28.57 -5.08 7.39
N ALA A 450 -27.72 -4.70 6.44
CA ALA A 450 -27.70 -5.30 5.11
C ALA A 450 -27.41 -6.82 5.15
N LEU A 451 -26.49 -7.26 6.04
CA LEU A 451 -26.20 -8.68 6.25
C LEU A 451 -27.39 -9.43 6.87
N VAL A 452 -28.12 -8.81 7.80
CA VAL A 452 -29.36 -9.40 8.36
C VAL A 452 -30.43 -9.54 7.29
N LEU A 453 -30.61 -8.55 6.41
CA LEU A 453 -31.53 -8.61 5.28
C LEU A 453 -31.13 -9.73 4.30
N LEU A 454 -29.85 -9.90 4.04
CA LEU A 454 -29.34 -10.98 3.21
C LEU A 454 -29.59 -12.36 3.84
N GLU A 455 -29.38 -12.50 5.15
CA GLU A 455 -29.67 -13.72 5.91
C GLU A 455 -31.15 -14.09 5.80
N ALA A 456 -32.04 -13.10 5.95
CA ALA A 456 -33.50 -13.31 5.89
C ALA A 456 -34.01 -13.77 4.51
N GLN A 457 -33.27 -13.52 3.43
CA GLN A 457 -33.61 -13.96 2.06
C GLN A 457 -33.47 -15.47 1.85
N ARG A 458 -32.73 -16.20 2.70
CA ARG A 458 -32.46 -17.64 2.58
C ARG A 458 -32.02 -18.06 1.17
N ALA A 459 -31.18 -17.25 0.53
CA ALA A 459 -30.69 -17.49 -0.82
C ALA A 459 -29.74 -18.70 -0.86
N ASN A 460 -29.72 -19.43 -1.99
CA ASN A 460 -28.77 -20.54 -2.19
C ASN A 460 -27.50 -20.14 -2.96
N VAL A 461 -27.47 -18.92 -3.47
CA VAL A 461 -26.28 -18.28 -4.04
C VAL A 461 -26.12 -16.91 -3.42
N LEU A 462 -24.98 -16.67 -2.80
CA LEU A 462 -24.61 -15.36 -2.27
C LEU A 462 -23.59 -14.69 -3.18
N VAL A 463 -23.87 -13.45 -3.56
CA VAL A 463 -23.00 -12.60 -4.35
C VAL A 463 -22.68 -11.36 -3.51
N LEU A 464 -21.42 -11.21 -3.10
CA LEU A 464 -21.03 -10.18 -2.13
C LEU A 464 -19.99 -9.24 -2.75
N ASP A 465 -20.26 -7.94 -2.74
CA ASP A 465 -19.32 -6.90 -3.18
C ASP A 465 -18.75 -6.16 -1.97
N GLU A 466 -17.50 -6.44 -1.60
CA GLU A 466 -16.76 -5.89 -0.46
C GLU A 466 -17.52 -5.97 0.88
N PRO A 467 -17.97 -7.15 1.33
CA PRO A 467 -18.83 -7.28 2.51
C PRO A 467 -18.11 -6.99 3.84
N THR A 468 -16.80 -6.95 3.83
CA THR A 468 -15.95 -6.66 5.01
C THR A 468 -15.75 -5.18 5.27
N ASN A 469 -16.11 -4.31 4.31
CA ASN A 469 -15.99 -2.86 4.47
C ASN A 469 -16.93 -2.35 5.58
N HIS A 470 -16.42 -1.40 6.37
CA HIS A 470 -17.12 -0.81 7.52
C HIS A 470 -17.40 -1.76 8.70
N LEU A 471 -17.11 -3.06 8.59
CA LEU A 471 -17.24 -3.99 9.71
C LEU A 471 -15.98 -3.91 10.61
N ASP A 472 -16.21 -3.94 11.93
CA ASP A 472 -15.13 -4.12 12.89
C ASP A 472 -14.58 -5.57 12.85
N LEU A 473 -13.43 -5.79 13.49
CA LEU A 473 -12.75 -7.09 13.46
C LEU A 473 -13.65 -8.25 13.94
N GLN A 474 -14.47 -8.04 14.97
CA GLN A 474 -15.36 -9.08 15.50
C GLN A 474 -16.48 -9.42 14.52
N ALA A 475 -17.07 -8.42 13.89
CA ALA A 475 -18.12 -8.63 12.89
C ALA A 475 -17.57 -9.32 11.63
N ARG A 476 -16.34 -8.99 11.20
CA ARG A 476 -15.64 -9.68 10.10
C ARG A 476 -15.40 -11.15 10.41
N GLU A 477 -14.87 -11.48 11.61
CA GLU A 477 -14.67 -12.88 12.03
C GLU A 477 -15.98 -13.66 12.09
N SER A 478 -17.06 -13.04 12.54
CA SER A 478 -18.37 -13.67 12.59
C SER A 478 -18.97 -13.91 11.22
N LEU A 479 -18.84 -12.94 10.30
CA LEU A 479 -19.25 -13.09 8.91
C LEU A 479 -18.46 -14.21 8.22
N GLU A 480 -17.14 -14.25 8.43
CA GLU A 480 -16.25 -15.30 7.91
C GLU A 480 -16.70 -16.69 8.38
N ALA A 481 -16.96 -16.86 9.68
CA ALA A 481 -17.44 -18.13 10.23
C ALA A 481 -18.80 -18.54 9.61
N ALA A 482 -19.75 -17.60 9.53
CA ALA A 482 -21.06 -17.87 8.96
C ALA A 482 -21.01 -18.27 7.47
N LEU A 483 -20.14 -17.62 6.68
CA LEU A 483 -19.96 -17.95 5.26
C LEU A 483 -19.14 -19.22 5.03
N ARG A 484 -18.25 -19.58 5.98
CA ARG A 484 -17.56 -20.86 5.95
C ARG A 484 -18.55 -22.03 6.13
N ASP A 485 -19.51 -21.87 7.02
CA ASP A 485 -20.54 -22.88 7.29
C ASP A 485 -21.68 -22.89 6.26
N PHE A 486 -21.75 -21.86 5.40
CA PHE A 486 -22.76 -21.76 4.36
C PHE A 486 -22.63 -22.89 3.33
N ALA A 487 -23.69 -23.70 3.17
CA ALA A 487 -23.72 -24.85 2.26
C ALA A 487 -24.03 -24.49 0.79
N GLY A 488 -24.40 -23.23 0.52
CA GLY A 488 -24.66 -22.72 -0.83
C GLY A 488 -23.43 -22.32 -1.61
N THR A 489 -23.64 -21.68 -2.75
CA THR A 489 -22.59 -21.17 -3.62
C THR A 489 -22.28 -19.72 -3.25
N LEU A 490 -20.99 -19.36 -3.18
CA LEU A 490 -20.52 -18.04 -2.80
C LEU A 490 -19.64 -17.45 -3.90
N LEU A 491 -20.01 -16.26 -4.38
CA LEU A 491 -19.17 -15.43 -5.25
C LEU A 491 -18.96 -14.09 -4.56
N PHE A 492 -17.71 -13.69 -4.36
CA PHE A 492 -17.44 -12.47 -3.60
C PHE A 492 -16.22 -11.70 -4.12
N VAL A 493 -16.31 -10.38 -4.01
CA VAL A 493 -15.18 -9.46 -4.14
C VAL A 493 -14.74 -9.05 -2.75
N SER A 494 -13.47 -9.14 -2.45
CA SER A 494 -12.90 -8.60 -1.21
C SER A 494 -11.43 -8.23 -1.38
N HIS A 495 -11.01 -7.21 -0.63
CA HIS A 495 -9.60 -6.87 -0.43
C HIS A 495 -9.05 -7.42 0.90
N ASP A 496 -9.90 -8.02 1.73
CA ASP A 496 -9.50 -8.68 2.97
C ASP A 496 -8.89 -10.06 2.67
N ARG A 497 -7.57 -10.14 2.78
CA ARG A 497 -6.80 -11.35 2.48
C ARG A 497 -7.12 -12.53 3.41
N TYR A 498 -7.43 -12.26 4.69
CA TYR A 498 -7.88 -13.32 5.61
C TYR A 498 -9.22 -13.89 5.19
N PHE A 499 -10.13 -13.00 4.81
CA PHE A 499 -11.45 -13.39 4.33
C PHE A 499 -11.38 -14.25 3.05
N ILE A 500 -10.53 -13.82 2.10
CA ILE A 500 -10.29 -14.60 0.88
C ILE A 500 -9.65 -15.96 1.21
N ALA A 501 -8.59 -15.96 2.03
CA ALA A 501 -7.88 -17.18 2.40
C ALA A 501 -8.74 -18.18 3.19
N ALA A 502 -9.67 -17.68 4.01
CA ALA A 502 -10.55 -18.51 4.82
C ALA A 502 -11.71 -19.13 4.05
N LEU A 503 -12.15 -18.50 2.96
CA LEU A 503 -13.39 -18.85 2.26
C LEU A 503 -13.18 -19.35 0.83
N ALA A 504 -12.21 -18.82 0.09
CA ALA A 504 -12.09 -19.08 -1.33
C ALA A 504 -11.46 -20.44 -1.64
N ASP A 505 -12.22 -21.29 -2.34
CA ASP A 505 -11.73 -22.54 -2.93
C ASP A 505 -11.10 -22.28 -4.32
N LYS A 506 -11.57 -21.24 -5.02
CA LYS A 506 -11.13 -20.81 -6.35
C LYS A 506 -10.98 -19.30 -6.40
N ILE A 507 -10.07 -18.84 -7.24
CA ILE A 507 -9.82 -17.41 -7.47
C ILE A 507 -10.13 -17.08 -8.94
N VAL A 508 -10.87 -16.02 -9.16
CA VAL A 508 -11.09 -15.40 -10.47
C VAL A 508 -10.37 -14.05 -10.48
N GLU A 509 -9.32 -13.93 -11.28
CA GLU A 509 -8.54 -12.73 -11.37
C GLU A 509 -8.88 -11.91 -12.61
N LEU A 510 -9.08 -10.60 -12.41
CA LEU A 510 -9.23 -9.62 -13.48
C LEU A 510 -7.94 -8.81 -13.60
N GLU A 511 -7.21 -9.01 -14.69
CA GLU A 511 -5.96 -8.32 -14.97
C GLU A 511 -5.85 -7.97 -16.46
N GLY A 512 -5.51 -6.72 -16.80
CA GLY A 512 -5.28 -6.28 -18.18
C GLY A 512 -6.46 -6.46 -19.14
N GLY A 513 -7.71 -6.49 -18.64
CA GLY A 513 -8.91 -6.73 -19.46
C GLY A 513 -9.17 -8.19 -19.78
N ALA A 514 -8.42 -9.11 -19.18
CA ALA A 514 -8.62 -10.56 -19.24
C ALA A 514 -9.13 -11.11 -17.90
N LEU A 515 -9.78 -12.27 -17.96
CA LEU A 515 -10.24 -13.01 -16.79
C LEU A 515 -9.49 -14.35 -16.74
N THR A 516 -8.82 -14.63 -15.63
CA THR A 516 -8.09 -15.88 -15.39
C THR A 516 -8.69 -16.62 -14.19
N VAL A 517 -8.95 -17.91 -14.33
CA VAL A 517 -9.50 -18.74 -13.26
C VAL A 517 -8.40 -19.62 -12.67
N TYR A 518 -8.18 -19.52 -11.37
CA TYR A 518 -7.28 -20.38 -10.62
C TYR A 518 -8.11 -21.38 -9.81
N PRO A 519 -7.98 -22.71 -10.10
CA PRO A 519 -8.78 -23.74 -9.47
C PRO A 519 -8.26 -24.15 -8.09
N PHE A 520 -7.70 -23.22 -7.34
CA PHE A 520 -7.11 -23.43 -6.02
C PHE A 520 -7.27 -22.17 -5.16
N GLY A 521 -7.13 -22.35 -3.83
CA GLY A 521 -7.32 -21.30 -2.85
C GLY A 521 -6.21 -20.24 -2.84
N TYR A 522 -6.38 -19.24 -1.96
CA TYR A 522 -5.59 -18.02 -1.94
C TYR A 522 -4.08 -18.23 -1.71
N ALA A 523 -3.69 -19.18 -0.86
CA ALA A 523 -2.27 -19.46 -0.59
C ALA A 523 -1.52 -19.89 -1.86
N ALA A 524 -2.07 -20.88 -2.59
CA ALA A 524 -1.46 -21.34 -3.83
C ALA A 524 -1.50 -20.28 -4.95
N TYR A 525 -2.53 -19.42 -4.96
CA TYR A 525 -2.61 -18.26 -5.86
C TYR A 525 -1.47 -17.26 -5.57
N THR A 526 -1.21 -16.92 -4.31
CA THR A 526 -0.12 -16.00 -3.94
C THR A 526 1.24 -16.56 -4.29
N ASP A 527 1.48 -17.86 -4.05
CA ASP A 527 2.72 -18.53 -4.42
C ASP A 527 2.94 -18.53 -5.94
N ALA A 528 1.89 -18.79 -6.72
CA ALA A 528 1.94 -18.74 -8.18
C ALA A 528 2.25 -17.33 -8.71
N LYS A 529 1.65 -16.29 -8.12
CA LYS A 529 1.91 -14.89 -8.49
C LYS A 529 3.34 -14.45 -8.12
N GLN A 530 3.84 -14.85 -6.96
CA GLN A 530 5.23 -14.57 -6.56
C GLN A 530 6.24 -15.26 -7.49
N ALA A 531 6.00 -16.51 -7.84
CA ALA A 531 6.83 -17.22 -8.79
C ALA A 531 6.85 -16.56 -10.17
N ALA A 532 5.68 -16.14 -10.68
CA ALA A 532 5.56 -15.40 -11.93
C ALA A 532 6.27 -14.04 -11.90
N ALA A 533 6.15 -13.30 -10.79
CA ALA A 533 6.82 -12.01 -10.61
C ALA A 533 8.35 -12.16 -10.61
N VAL A 534 8.89 -13.16 -9.91
CA VAL A 534 10.34 -13.47 -9.90
C VAL A 534 10.83 -13.83 -11.31
N GLN A 535 10.06 -14.62 -12.06
CA GLN A 535 10.40 -14.97 -13.45
C GLN A 535 10.37 -13.73 -14.36
N ALA A 536 9.36 -12.87 -14.24
CA ALA A 536 9.25 -11.64 -15.02
C ALA A 536 10.42 -10.66 -14.72
N GLU A 537 10.81 -10.52 -13.45
CA GLU A 537 11.98 -9.72 -13.09
C GLU A 537 13.30 -10.29 -13.65
N ALA A 538 13.44 -11.62 -13.63
CA ALA A 538 14.61 -12.28 -14.20
C ALA A 538 14.69 -12.07 -15.71
N GLN A 539 13.57 -12.18 -16.42
CA GLN A 539 13.46 -11.92 -17.86
C GLN A 539 13.78 -10.46 -18.18
N ALA A 540 13.18 -9.50 -17.48
CA ALA A 540 13.44 -8.06 -17.67
C ALA A 540 14.91 -7.69 -17.39
N LYS A 541 15.56 -8.34 -16.42
CA LYS A 541 17.01 -8.17 -16.18
C LYS A 541 17.84 -8.76 -17.31
N ALA A 542 17.46 -9.90 -17.86
CA ALA A 542 18.12 -10.53 -18.99
C ALA A 542 18.00 -9.66 -20.26
N GLU A 543 16.81 -9.19 -20.60
CA GLU A 543 16.57 -8.29 -21.74
C GLU A 543 17.39 -6.99 -21.64
N LYS A 544 17.40 -6.35 -20.45
CA LYS A 544 18.23 -5.17 -20.21
C LYS A 544 19.73 -5.45 -20.30
N ALA A 545 20.18 -6.65 -19.93
CA ALA A 545 21.57 -7.05 -20.08
C ALA A 545 21.91 -7.28 -21.55
N GLU A 546 21.04 -7.89 -22.34
CA GLU A 546 21.19 -8.06 -23.80
C GLU A 546 21.18 -6.71 -24.53
N GLU A 547 20.27 -5.79 -24.21
CA GLU A 547 20.27 -4.44 -24.78
C GLU A 547 21.56 -3.67 -24.47
N ARG A 548 22.09 -3.80 -23.23
CA ARG A 548 23.36 -3.18 -22.86
C ARG A 548 24.55 -3.81 -23.60
N ALA A 549 24.53 -5.13 -23.79
CA ALA A 549 25.53 -5.84 -24.57
C ALA A 549 25.50 -5.41 -26.04
N ALA A 550 24.33 -5.35 -26.67
CA ALA A 550 24.13 -4.90 -28.03
C ALA A 550 24.56 -3.43 -28.25
N ARG A 551 24.25 -2.55 -27.31
CA ARG A 551 24.73 -1.15 -27.33
C ARG A 551 26.25 -1.03 -27.20
N ARG A 552 26.88 -1.86 -26.37
CA ARG A 552 28.34 -1.92 -26.25
C ARG A 552 28.98 -2.41 -27.54
N GLU A 553 28.46 -3.46 -28.16
CA GLU A 553 28.97 -4.01 -29.41
C GLU A 553 28.85 -3.03 -30.58
N SER A 554 27.69 -2.37 -30.70
CA SER A 554 27.49 -1.27 -31.68
C SER A 554 28.44 -0.10 -31.44
N SER A 555 28.69 0.31 -30.18
CA SER A 555 29.65 1.35 -29.83
C SER A 555 31.10 0.95 -30.13
N TYR A 556 31.48 -0.31 -29.94
CA TYR A 556 32.81 -0.83 -30.28
C TYR A 556 33.03 -0.87 -31.80
N ARG A 557 32.05 -1.33 -32.58
CA ARG A 557 32.08 -1.34 -34.07
C ARG A 557 32.24 0.09 -34.60
N SER A 558 31.42 1.02 -34.16
CA SER A 558 31.50 2.43 -34.57
C SER A 558 32.82 3.10 -34.16
N LYS A 559 33.43 2.71 -33.05
CA LYS A 559 34.74 3.22 -32.62
C LYS A 559 35.87 2.63 -33.44
N ALA A 560 35.80 1.36 -33.82
CA ALA A 560 36.77 0.71 -34.71
C ALA A 560 36.71 1.30 -36.12
N GLU A 561 35.53 1.48 -36.71
CA GLU A 561 35.33 2.13 -38.03
C GLU A 561 35.88 3.56 -38.04
N ARG A 562 35.63 4.36 -37.02
CA ARG A 562 36.19 5.73 -36.90
C ARG A 562 37.71 5.73 -36.78
N ALA A 563 38.27 4.73 -36.06
CA ALA A 563 39.74 4.61 -35.96
C ALA A 563 40.39 4.20 -37.27
N GLU A 564 39.76 3.35 -38.05
CA GLU A 564 40.20 2.93 -39.38
C GLU A 564 40.09 4.07 -40.40
N GLU A 565 38.97 4.82 -40.38
CA GLU A 565 38.80 6.01 -41.20
C GLU A 565 39.82 7.12 -40.87
N ALA A 566 40.11 7.33 -39.59
CA ALA A 566 41.16 8.28 -39.15
C ALA A 566 42.54 7.88 -39.65
N LYS A 567 42.91 6.59 -39.58
CA LYS A 567 44.17 6.09 -40.12
C LYS A 567 44.25 6.23 -41.63
N ARG A 568 43.16 5.93 -42.36
CA ARG A 568 43.06 6.12 -43.82
C ARG A 568 43.26 7.61 -44.21
N LYS A 569 42.60 8.55 -43.51
CA LYS A 569 42.77 9.99 -43.73
C LYS A 569 44.19 10.47 -43.43
N GLN A 570 44.83 9.94 -42.38
CA GLN A 570 46.20 10.29 -42.08
C GLN A 570 47.18 9.80 -43.14
N LEU A 571 47.00 8.55 -43.60
CA LEU A 571 47.84 7.99 -44.68
C LEU A 571 47.64 8.70 -46.02
N LEU A 572 46.41 9.08 -46.34
CA LEU A 572 46.09 9.89 -47.53
C LEU A 572 46.81 11.22 -47.50
N LYS A 573 46.76 11.94 -46.39
CA LYS A 573 47.45 13.24 -46.20
C LYS A 573 48.98 13.08 -46.30
N GLN A 574 49.54 11.99 -45.81
CA GLN A 574 50.96 11.70 -45.89
C GLN A 574 51.37 11.45 -47.35
N THR A 575 50.61 10.64 -48.10
CA THR A 575 50.87 10.32 -49.48
C THR A 575 50.74 11.55 -50.39
N GLU A 576 49.78 12.46 -50.13
CA GLU A 576 49.66 13.75 -50.82
C GLU A 576 50.89 14.64 -50.61
N ALA A 577 51.42 14.69 -49.37
CA ALA A 577 52.64 15.46 -49.05
C ALA A 577 53.89 14.86 -49.75
N ASP A 578 53.96 13.53 -49.80
CA ASP A 578 55.09 12.83 -50.46
C ASP A 578 55.03 12.99 -51.98
N ILE A 579 53.84 13.02 -52.59
CA ILE A 579 53.65 13.34 -54.02
C ILE A 579 54.10 14.77 -54.31
N ALA A 580 53.63 15.77 -53.55
CA ALA A 580 54.02 17.17 -53.74
C ALA A 580 55.54 17.37 -53.63
N ALA A 581 56.19 16.69 -52.66
CA ALA A 581 57.64 16.75 -52.47
C ALA A 581 58.42 16.09 -53.65
N ALA A 582 57.89 15.01 -54.21
CA ALA A 582 58.47 14.35 -55.40
C ALA A 582 58.33 15.24 -56.65
N GLU A 583 57.18 15.86 -56.83
CA GLU A 583 56.93 16.81 -57.95
C GLU A 583 57.85 18.02 -57.90
N GLU A 584 58.05 18.64 -56.70
CA GLU A 584 58.97 19.74 -56.48
C GLU A 584 60.41 19.34 -56.81
N GLN A 585 60.83 18.12 -56.41
CA GLN A 585 62.16 17.62 -56.74
C GLN A 585 62.36 17.36 -58.22
N ILE A 586 61.34 16.88 -58.93
CA ILE A 586 61.36 16.70 -60.37
C ILE A 586 61.46 18.04 -61.09
N GLU A 587 60.72 19.03 -60.64
CA GLU A 587 60.77 20.41 -61.21
C GLU A 587 62.15 21.04 -61.00
N ALA A 588 62.69 20.93 -59.78
CA ALA A 588 64.03 21.42 -59.46
C ALA A 588 65.14 20.72 -60.31
N LEU A 589 64.99 19.42 -60.51
CA LEU A 589 65.94 18.66 -61.33
C LEU A 589 65.84 18.98 -62.80
N ASN A 590 64.64 19.17 -63.36
CA ASN A 590 64.41 19.67 -64.70
C ASN A 590 64.98 21.05 -64.91
N ALA A 591 64.83 21.97 -63.97
CA ALA A 591 65.43 23.28 -63.99
C ALA A 591 66.98 23.21 -63.95
N ALA A 592 67.55 22.23 -63.25
CA ALA A 592 68.98 21.99 -63.18
C ALA A 592 69.57 21.45 -64.52
N ILE A 593 68.80 20.52 -65.15
CA ILE A 593 69.13 19.96 -66.48
C ILE A 593 69.16 21.06 -67.57
N ALA A 594 68.22 22.02 -67.50
CA ALA A 594 68.09 23.12 -68.45
C ALA A 594 69.26 24.15 -68.37
N ARG A 595 70.14 24.08 -67.39
CA ARG A 595 71.29 25.01 -67.24
C ARG A 595 72.41 24.67 -68.25
N PRO A 596 72.95 25.64 -68.95
CA PRO A 596 74.01 25.41 -69.98
C PRO A 596 75.29 24.71 -69.46
N GLU A 597 75.63 24.87 -68.19
CA GLU A 597 76.77 24.26 -67.50
C GLU A 597 76.59 22.74 -67.29
N VAL A 598 75.34 22.26 -67.10
CA VAL A 598 75.03 20.85 -66.91
C VAL A 598 74.79 20.18 -68.24
N ALA A 599 74.17 20.87 -69.21
CA ALA A 599 73.98 20.41 -70.58
C ALA A 599 75.26 20.14 -71.40
N ALA A 600 76.38 20.79 -71.04
CA ALA A 600 77.66 20.63 -71.65
C ALA A 600 78.52 19.48 -71.04
N ASP A 601 78.20 18.98 -69.89
CA ASP A 601 78.90 17.87 -69.23
C ASP A 601 78.08 16.55 -69.29
N TYR A 602 78.48 15.66 -70.16
CA TYR A 602 77.84 14.38 -70.44
C TYR A 602 77.63 13.52 -69.19
N ARG A 603 78.59 13.59 -68.23
CA ARG A 603 78.50 12.78 -67.03
C ARG A 603 77.44 13.30 -66.04
N ARG A 604 77.43 14.62 -65.82
CA ARG A 604 76.44 15.30 -64.97
C ARG A 604 75.00 15.19 -65.57
N MET A 605 74.88 15.30 -66.88
CA MET A 605 73.62 15.12 -67.59
C MET A 605 73.08 13.74 -67.42
N ASN A 606 73.92 12.72 -67.55
CA ASN A 606 73.46 11.31 -67.39
C ASN A 606 73.08 10.94 -65.97
N GLU A 607 73.81 11.48 -64.97
CA GLU A 607 73.46 11.35 -63.56
C GLU A 607 72.13 12.05 -63.22
N ALA A 608 71.87 13.25 -63.76
CA ALA A 608 70.63 13.97 -63.57
C ALA A 608 69.42 13.30 -64.24
N CYS A 609 69.61 12.75 -65.46
CA CYS A 609 68.55 11.97 -66.12
C CYS A 609 68.23 10.67 -65.38
N ALA A 610 69.23 9.96 -64.87
CA ALA A 610 69.00 8.75 -64.08
C ALA A 610 68.26 9.06 -62.75
N ALA A 611 68.58 10.21 -62.10
CA ALA A 611 67.86 10.68 -60.93
C ALA A 611 66.43 11.10 -61.21
N LEU A 612 66.21 11.70 -62.40
CA LEU A 612 64.84 12.08 -62.87
C LEU A 612 63.98 10.84 -63.14
N ASP A 613 64.53 9.85 -63.81
CA ASP A 613 63.83 8.56 -64.03
C ASP A 613 63.47 7.87 -62.74
N ALA A 614 64.35 7.86 -61.76
CA ALA A 614 64.10 7.28 -60.45
C ALA A 614 63.02 8.03 -59.66
N LEU A 615 62.95 9.37 -59.79
CA LEU A 615 61.91 10.20 -59.18
C LEU A 615 60.54 10.00 -59.83
N HIS A 616 60.50 9.88 -61.16
CA HIS A 616 59.28 9.55 -61.89
C HIS A 616 58.73 8.16 -61.47
N ALA A 617 59.59 7.15 -61.41
CA ALA A 617 59.18 5.83 -60.94
C ALA A 617 58.64 5.85 -59.47
N ARG A 618 59.24 6.69 -58.65
CA ARG A 618 58.75 6.92 -57.26
C ARG A 618 57.41 7.63 -57.24
N LEU A 619 57.23 8.62 -58.09
CA LEU A 619 56.00 9.40 -58.21
C LEU A 619 54.83 8.48 -58.68
N ASP A 620 55.07 7.66 -59.70
CA ASP A 620 54.10 6.67 -60.16
C ASP A 620 53.67 5.71 -59.04
N ALA A 621 54.60 5.19 -58.26
CA ALA A 621 54.30 4.32 -57.12
C ALA A 621 53.48 5.04 -56.03
N LEU A 622 53.72 6.34 -55.77
CA LEU A 622 52.95 7.15 -54.83
C LEU A 622 51.53 7.41 -55.35
N TYR A 623 51.36 7.65 -56.65
CA TYR A 623 50.01 7.78 -57.27
C TYR A 623 49.21 6.46 -57.20
N GLU A 624 49.84 5.30 -57.46
CA GLU A 624 49.16 3.98 -57.23
C GLU A 624 48.74 3.78 -55.78
N GLN A 625 49.55 4.24 -54.84
CA GLN A 625 49.23 4.18 -53.41
C GLN A 625 48.07 5.12 -53.04
N TYR A 626 48.06 6.31 -53.64
CA TYR A 626 46.99 7.31 -53.48
C TYR A 626 45.66 6.81 -54.03
N GLU A 627 45.63 6.21 -55.25
CA GLU A 627 44.43 5.59 -55.82
C GLU A 627 43.83 4.49 -54.98
N LYS A 628 44.69 3.69 -54.27
CA LYS A 628 44.23 2.65 -53.37
C LYS A 628 43.67 3.18 -52.05
N LEU A 629 43.93 4.44 -51.70
CA LEU A 629 43.50 5.07 -50.50
C LEU A 629 42.23 5.94 -50.66
N ILE A 630 41.96 6.36 -51.87
CA ILE A 630 40.68 6.99 -52.22
C ILE A 630 39.56 5.93 -52.29
#